data_71cf208abab6ef2f8b83491f2721484d
#
_entry.id   71cf208abab6ef2f8b83491f2721484d
#
_cell.length_a   1.000
_cell.length_b   1.000
_cell.length_c   1.000
_cell.angle_alpha   90.00
_cell.angle_beta   90.00
_cell.angle_gamma   90.00
#
_symmetry.space_group_name_H-M   'P 1'
#
loop_
_entity.id
_entity.type
_entity.pdbx_description
1 polymer ?
#
loop_
_entity_poly.entity_id
_entity_poly.type
_entity_poly.pdbx_seq_one_letter_code
_entity_poly.pdbx_strand_id
1 'polypeptide(L)'
;MTRIAIVEDEQKEAELLKSLLLNHAAAHGREYSVEWFCEPLAFVAGYDGKFDLIFLDIQMTGISGMDVARRIRESDGLFGIVFVSNMV
;
A
#
# COMPACT_ATOMS: atom_id res chain seq x y z
N MET A 1 -8.64 -12.68 -7.63
CA MET A 1 -7.44 -11.83 -7.70
C MET A 1 -7.38 -10.91 -6.49
N THR A 2 -6.24 -10.84 -5.84
CA THR A 2 -6.03 -9.91 -4.71
C THR A 2 -5.53 -8.58 -5.23
N ARG A 3 -6.21 -7.49 -4.90
CA ARG A 3 -5.82 -6.15 -5.32
C ARG A 3 -5.06 -5.47 -4.18
N ILE A 4 -3.84 -5.09 -4.47
CA ILE A 4 -2.91 -4.53 -3.49
C ILE A 4 -2.48 -3.14 -3.91
N ALA A 5 -2.55 -2.20 -2.98
CA ALA A 5 -1.99 -0.86 -3.16
C ALA A 5 -0.71 -0.75 -2.35
N ILE A 6 0.29 -0.09 -2.91
CA ILE A 6 1.51 0.29 -2.20
C ILE A 6 1.54 1.81 -2.15
N VAL A 7 1.56 2.38 -0.96
CA VAL A 7 1.69 3.82 -0.75
C VAL A 7 3.08 4.10 -0.19
N GLU A 8 3.96 4.58 -1.05
CA GLU A 8 5.38 4.75 -0.77
C GLU A 8 5.92 5.90 -1.60
N ASP A 9 6.61 6.85 -1.00
CA ASP A 9 7.13 8.01 -1.71
C ASP A 9 8.50 7.77 -2.38
N GLU A 10 9.18 6.65 -2.07
CA GLU A 10 10.44 6.28 -2.71
C GLU A 10 10.25 5.17 -3.73
N GLN A 11 10.61 5.46 -4.98
CA GLN A 11 10.42 4.53 -6.09
C GLN A 11 11.13 3.21 -5.87
N LYS A 12 12.38 3.24 -5.39
CA LYS A 12 13.15 2.01 -5.21
C LYS A 12 12.52 1.08 -4.19
N GLU A 13 12.01 1.64 -3.11
CA GLU A 13 11.34 0.86 -2.07
C GLU A 13 10.03 0.27 -2.60
N ALA A 14 9.28 1.06 -3.36
CA ALA A 14 8.04 0.59 -3.96
C ALA A 14 8.28 -0.55 -4.95
N GLU A 15 9.31 -0.44 -5.79
CA GLU A 15 9.67 -1.47 -6.76
C GLU A 15 10.11 -2.76 -6.08
N LEU A 16 10.90 -2.64 -5.01
CA LEU A 16 11.34 -3.81 -4.25
C LEU A 16 10.15 -4.54 -3.64
N LEU A 17 9.26 -3.82 -2.99
CA LEU A 17 8.09 -4.40 -2.36
C LEU A 17 7.18 -5.05 -3.40
N LYS A 18 6.96 -4.39 -4.53
CA LYS A 18 6.16 -4.94 -5.62
C LYS A 18 6.76 -6.26 -6.13
N SER A 19 8.07 -6.31 -6.32
CA SER A 19 8.75 -7.54 -6.75
C SER A 19 8.57 -8.67 -5.75
N LEU A 20 8.69 -8.38 -4.46
CA LEU A 20 8.50 -9.37 -3.42
C LEU A 20 7.07 -9.92 -3.42
N LEU A 21 6.09 -9.04 -3.58
CA LEU A 21 4.69 -9.45 -3.62
C LEU A 21 4.38 -10.31 -4.83
N LEU A 22 4.88 -9.93 -6.01
CA LEU A 22 4.65 -10.71 -7.23
C LEU A 22 5.36 -12.05 -7.18
N ASN A 23 6.55 -12.12 -6.60
CA ASN A 23 7.26 -13.39 -6.41
C ASN A 23 6.50 -14.30 -5.44
N HIS A 24 5.94 -13.73 -4.38
CA HIS A 24 5.13 -14.49 -3.43
C HIS A 24 3.89 -15.08 -4.13
N ALA A 25 3.23 -14.27 -4.94
CA ALA A 25 2.06 -14.74 -5.68
C ALA A 25 2.40 -15.92 -6.59
N ALA A 26 3.50 -15.81 -7.35
CA ALA A 26 3.94 -16.87 -8.25
C ALA A 26 4.29 -18.15 -7.49
N ALA A 27 4.97 -18.02 -6.35
CA ALA A 27 5.38 -19.17 -5.54
C ALA A 27 4.19 -19.90 -4.92
N HIS A 28 3.06 -19.24 -4.71
CA HIS A 28 1.88 -19.80 -4.06
C HIS A 28 0.69 -19.98 -4.98
N GLY A 29 0.89 -19.87 -6.29
CA GLY A 29 -0.17 -20.03 -7.26
C GLY A 29 -1.29 -19.02 -7.13
N ARG A 30 -0.96 -17.79 -6.72
CA ARG A 30 -1.92 -16.71 -6.52
C ARG A 30 -1.74 -15.61 -7.55
N GLU A 31 -2.80 -14.82 -7.73
CA GLU A 31 -2.74 -13.65 -8.61
C GLU A 31 -2.90 -12.38 -7.77
N TYR A 32 -1.91 -11.50 -7.85
CA TYR A 32 -1.95 -10.18 -7.21
C TYR A 32 -1.93 -9.11 -8.28
N SER A 33 -2.79 -8.11 -8.13
CA SER A 33 -2.74 -6.88 -8.89
C SER A 33 -2.15 -5.82 -7.97
N VAL A 34 -0.96 -5.33 -8.29
CA VAL A 34 -0.23 -4.40 -7.43
C VAL A 34 -0.13 -3.04 -8.09
N GLU A 35 -0.59 -2.01 -7.40
CA GLU A 35 -0.56 -0.64 -7.89
C GLU A 35 0.19 0.24 -6.90
N TRP A 36 1.11 1.06 -7.43
CA TRP A 36 1.92 1.94 -6.60
C TRP A 36 1.40 3.37 -6.64
N PHE A 37 1.31 3.99 -5.46
CA PHE A 37 0.92 5.37 -5.30
C PHE A 37 2.07 6.10 -4.59
N CYS A 38 2.67 7.06 -5.25
CA CYS A 38 3.80 7.79 -4.69
C CYS A 38 3.38 8.98 -3.83
N GLU A 39 2.13 9.41 -3.95
CA GLU A 39 1.62 10.55 -3.20
C GLU A 39 0.48 10.12 -2.27
N PRO A 40 0.73 10.10 -0.95
CA PRO A 40 -0.27 9.59 0.00
C PRO A 40 -1.56 10.40 0.04
N LEU A 41 -1.48 11.72 -0.08
CA LEU A 41 -2.69 12.55 -0.07
C LEU A 41 -3.54 12.31 -1.31
N ALA A 42 -2.91 12.12 -2.46
CA ALA A 42 -3.64 11.80 -3.68
C ALA A 42 -4.30 10.42 -3.57
N PHE A 43 -3.62 9.46 -2.95
CA PHE A 43 -4.20 8.15 -2.72
C PHE A 43 -5.46 8.23 -1.85
N VAL A 44 -5.40 8.98 -0.76
CA VAL A 44 -6.55 9.15 0.15
C VAL A 44 -7.70 9.84 -0.59
N ALA A 45 -7.40 10.91 -1.34
CA ALA A 45 -8.42 11.67 -2.06
C ALA A 45 -9.14 10.84 -3.11
N GLY A 46 -8.43 9.94 -3.78
CA GLY A 46 -9.00 9.09 -4.82
C GLY A 46 -9.41 7.70 -4.37
N TYR A 47 -9.36 7.43 -3.07
CA TYR A 47 -9.65 6.09 -2.56
C TYR A 47 -11.10 5.70 -2.80
N ASP A 48 -11.30 4.54 -3.41
CA ASP A 48 -12.64 4.05 -3.79
C ASP A 48 -13.02 2.71 -3.15
N GLY A 49 -12.21 2.21 -2.22
CA GLY A 49 -12.48 0.96 -1.52
C GLY A 49 -12.22 -0.30 -2.31
N LYS A 50 -11.48 -0.22 -3.41
CA LYS A 50 -11.28 -1.37 -4.31
C LYS A 50 -10.07 -2.23 -4.00
N PHE A 51 -9.32 -1.94 -2.95
CA PHE A 51 -8.14 -2.71 -2.59
C PHE A 51 -8.43 -3.67 -1.46
N ASP A 52 -7.89 -4.87 -1.56
CA ASP A 52 -7.98 -5.88 -0.49
C ASP A 52 -6.92 -5.66 0.58
N LEU A 53 -5.74 -5.22 0.15
CA LEU A 53 -4.63 -4.92 1.05
C LEU A 53 -3.98 -3.60 0.65
N ILE A 54 -3.55 -2.85 1.65
CA ILE A 54 -2.80 -1.61 1.45
C ILE A 54 -1.52 -1.69 2.26
N PHE A 55 -0.38 -1.56 1.57
CA PHE A 55 0.92 -1.48 2.22
C PHE A 55 1.28 -0.01 2.34
N LEU A 56 1.42 0.45 3.58
CA LEU A 56 1.69 1.86 3.88
C LEU A 56 3.06 2.01 4.51
N ASP A 57 3.90 2.86 3.92
CA ASP A 57 5.11 3.27 4.58
C ASP A 57 4.76 4.16 5.77
N ILE A 58 5.37 3.90 6.92
CA ILE A 58 5.13 4.67 8.13
C ILE A 58 5.69 6.08 7.99
N GLN A 59 6.86 6.21 7.37
CA GLN A 59 7.53 7.51 7.23
C GLN A 59 7.47 7.98 5.79
N MET A 60 6.65 8.98 5.54
CA MET A 60 6.53 9.63 4.24
C MET A 60 6.61 11.14 4.40
N THR A 61 7.01 11.80 3.32
CA THR A 61 7.10 13.27 3.30
C THR A 61 5.70 13.88 3.39
N GLY A 62 5.50 14.75 4.36
CA GLY A 62 4.26 15.52 4.50
C GLY A 62 3.14 14.87 5.29
N ILE A 63 3.08 13.54 5.33
CA ILE A 63 2.03 12.82 6.09
C ILE A 63 2.57 11.44 6.47
N SER A 64 2.25 10.98 7.66
CA SER A 64 2.67 9.65 8.09
C SER A 64 1.72 8.57 7.58
N GLY A 65 2.21 7.33 7.46
CA GLY A 65 1.37 6.20 7.11
C GLY A 65 0.23 5.98 8.09
N MET A 66 0.46 6.31 9.37
CA MET A 66 -0.59 6.20 10.38
C MET A 66 -1.76 7.14 10.11
N ASP A 67 -1.47 8.37 9.65
CA ASP A 67 -2.51 9.33 9.30
C ASP A 67 -3.28 8.91 8.06
N VAL A 68 -2.58 8.35 7.07
CA VAL A 68 -3.22 7.80 5.87
C VAL A 68 -4.19 6.68 6.26
N ALA A 69 -3.74 5.75 7.09
CA ALA A 69 -4.57 4.64 7.55
C ALA A 69 -5.82 5.14 8.26
N ARG A 70 -5.68 6.12 9.13
CA ARG A 70 -6.82 6.68 9.87
C ARG A 70 -7.86 7.25 8.91
N ARG A 71 -7.43 8.03 7.92
CA ARG A 71 -8.33 8.65 6.95
C ARG A 71 -9.06 7.61 6.11
N ILE A 72 -8.37 6.55 5.70
CA ILE A 72 -8.97 5.49 4.90
C ILE A 72 -9.99 4.71 5.72
N ARG A 73 -9.68 4.42 6.99
CA ARG A 73 -10.60 3.68 7.85
C ARG A 73 -11.86 4.45 8.20
N GLU A 74 -11.85 5.77 8.09
CA GLU A 74 -13.06 6.57 8.26
C GLU A 74 -14.09 6.30 7.16
N SER A 75 -13.62 5.97 5.95
CA SER A 75 -14.52 5.69 4.83
C SER A 75 -14.72 4.19 4.58
N ASP A 76 -13.77 3.36 4.97
CA ASP A 76 -13.82 1.91 4.75
C ASP A 76 -12.98 1.19 5.80
N GLY A 77 -13.62 0.46 6.70
CA GLY A 77 -12.94 -0.25 7.77
C GLY A 77 -12.70 -1.72 7.53
N LEU A 78 -13.07 -2.25 6.35
CA LEU A 78 -13.14 -3.69 6.10
C LEU A 78 -11.97 -4.28 5.31
N PHE A 79 -10.85 -3.58 5.19
CA PHE A 79 -9.70 -4.08 4.44
C PHE A 79 -8.46 -4.18 5.33
N GLY A 80 -7.46 -4.90 4.83
CA GLY A 80 -6.20 -5.08 5.54
C GLY A 80 -5.22 -3.94 5.27
N ILE A 81 -4.64 -3.42 6.32
CA ILE A 81 -3.54 -2.45 6.23
C ILE A 81 -2.29 -3.07 6.81
N VAL A 82 -1.21 -3.04 6.05
CA VAL A 82 0.11 -3.51 6.49
C VAL A 82 1.04 -2.31 6.53
N PHE A 83 1.59 -2.03 7.69
CA PHE A 83 2.58 -0.97 7.82
C PHE A 83 3.96 -1.51 7.50
N VAL A 84 4.69 -0.76 6.68
CA VAL A 84 6.05 -1.11 6.31
C VAL A 84 6.97 -0.06 6.92
N SER A 85 7.95 -0.51 7.67
CA SER A 85 8.95 0.37 8.26
C SER A 85 10.25 0.20 7.51
N ASN A 86 10.76 1.29 6.98
CA ASN A 86 12.06 1.32 6.31
C ASN A 86 13.12 1.76 7.32
N MET A 87 13.39 0.88 8.26
CA MET A 87 14.39 1.14 9.28
C MET A 87 15.75 0.65 8.80
N VAL A 88 16.65 1.59 8.72
CA VAL A 88 18.04 1.32 8.37
C VAL A 88 18.88 1.28 9.62
#